data_8f173c6803ea34faaf03734066646b3b
#
_entry.id   8f173c6803ea34faaf03734066646b3b
#
_cell.length_a   1.000
_cell.length_b   1.000
_cell.length_c   1.000
_cell.angle_alpha   90.00
_cell.angle_beta   90.00
_cell.angle_gamma   90.00
#
_symmetry.space_group_name_H-M   'P 1'
#
loop_
_entity.id
_entity.type
_entity.pdbx_description
1 polymer ?
#
loop_
_entity_poly.entity_id
_entity_poly.type
_entity_poly.pdbx_seq_one_letter_code
_entity_poly.pdbx_strand_id
1 'polypeptide(L)'
;MTFMTRLFCAGGALLSLTALATIAQADGRDWNDGPVVNVASIRTVDGHFDEYMHWLATTYRKQQEAAKTAGLITSYRVMVVEARTPQDPDIYLVTEYKNWAALDRLGGKFDQVSAQVEGSVEKAAQSEADRAKIRTVLGSRTQQEALLK
;
A
#
# COMPACT_ATOMS: atom_id res chain seq x y z
N MET A 1 74.61 45.66 -0.01
CA MET A 1 73.20 45.93 0.23
C MET A 1 72.45 45.38 -1.00
N THR A 2 71.89 44.20 -0.90
CA THR A 2 71.31 43.50 -2.02
C THR A 2 69.86 43.13 -1.64
N PHE A 3 68.90 43.78 -2.34
CA PHE A 3 67.47 43.53 -2.17
C PHE A 3 67.07 42.31 -2.96
N MET A 4 66.54 41.29 -2.21
CA MET A 4 65.97 40.08 -2.80
C MET A 4 64.45 40.23 -2.96
N THR A 5 63.99 40.37 -4.18
CA THR A 5 62.58 40.42 -4.56
C THR A 5 62.04 38.97 -4.61
N ARG A 6 61.03 38.62 -3.75
CA ARG A 6 60.35 37.33 -3.80
C ARG A 6 59.12 37.46 -4.70
N LEU A 7 59.13 36.65 -5.76
CA LEU A 7 58.00 36.47 -6.66
C LEU A 7 57.01 35.47 -6.10
N PHE A 8 55.77 35.90 -5.81
CA PHE A 8 54.67 35.01 -5.41
C PHE A 8 53.95 34.52 -6.66
N CYS A 9 54.07 33.22 -6.98
CA CYS A 9 53.20 32.55 -7.94
C CYS A 9 51.89 32.16 -7.29
N ALA A 10 50.80 32.80 -7.60
CA ALA A 10 49.45 32.37 -7.24
C ALA A 10 48.99 31.32 -8.24
N GLY A 11 49.00 30.05 -7.82
CA GLY A 11 48.39 28.95 -8.57
C GLY A 11 46.88 28.92 -8.35
N GLY A 12 46.11 29.31 -9.35
CA GLY A 12 44.67 29.17 -9.39
C GLY A 12 44.28 27.70 -9.70
N ALA A 13 43.71 26.99 -8.74
CA ALA A 13 43.11 25.69 -8.98
C ALA A 13 41.72 25.88 -9.56
N LEU A 14 41.55 25.59 -10.86
CA LEU A 14 40.22 25.45 -11.47
C LEU A 14 39.60 24.14 -10.99
N LEU A 15 38.59 24.21 -10.10
CA LEU A 15 37.68 23.10 -9.84
C LEU A 15 36.70 22.99 -11.01
N SER A 16 36.94 22.04 -11.89
CA SER A 16 35.97 21.63 -12.91
C SER A 16 34.88 20.78 -12.25
N LEU A 17 33.70 21.39 -12.05
CA LEU A 17 32.48 20.74 -11.60
C LEU A 17 31.93 19.91 -12.78
N THR A 18 32.27 18.61 -12.84
CA THR A 18 31.64 17.68 -13.78
C THR A 18 30.22 17.38 -13.27
N ALA A 19 29.22 18.02 -13.84
CA ALA A 19 27.81 17.63 -13.66
C ALA A 19 27.63 16.25 -14.29
N LEU A 20 27.51 15.21 -13.45
CA LEU A 20 27.00 13.90 -13.88
C LEU A 20 25.52 14.08 -14.24
N ALA A 21 25.24 14.27 -15.53
CA ALA A 21 23.90 14.12 -16.06
C ALA A 21 23.50 12.65 -15.90
N THR A 22 22.64 12.34 -14.94
CA THR A 22 21.95 11.06 -14.89
C THR A 22 21.07 10.96 -16.12
N ILE A 23 21.53 10.21 -17.12
CA ILE A 23 20.71 9.83 -18.26
C ILE A 23 19.62 8.93 -17.67
N ALA A 24 18.40 9.45 -17.53
CA ALA A 24 17.23 8.64 -17.27
C ALA A 24 17.11 7.67 -18.46
N GLN A 25 17.51 6.42 -18.23
CA GLN A 25 17.38 5.39 -19.24
C GLN A 25 15.91 5.20 -19.49
N ALA A 26 15.41 5.56 -20.67
CA ALA A 26 14.03 5.31 -21.05
C ALA A 26 13.82 3.80 -20.99
N ASP A 27 12.98 3.38 -20.06
CA ASP A 27 12.55 1.99 -19.95
C ASP A 27 11.85 1.63 -21.26
N GLY A 28 12.43 0.71 -22.04
CA GLY A 28 11.90 0.28 -23.33
C GLY A 28 10.59 -0.53 -23.24
N ARG A 29 9.91 -0.52 -22.08
CA ARG A 29 8.62 -1.19 -21.89
C ARG A 29 7.50 -0.40 -22.56
N ASP A 30 6.52 -1.09 -23.11
CA ASP A 30 5.31 -0.52 -23.72
C ASP A 30 4.23 -0.16 -22.69
N TRP A 31 4.58 -0.13 -21.41
CA TRP A 31 3.68 0.26 -20.30
C TRP A 31 4.44 0.99 -19.21
N ASN A 32 3.69 1.70 -18.39
CA ASN A 32 4.15 2.27 -17.12
C ASN A 32 3.60 1.47 -15.94
N ASP A 33 4.34 1.45 -14.84
CA ASP A 33 3.87 0.84 -13.61
C ASP A 33 2.71 1.67 -13.02
N GLY A 34 1.55 1.05 -12.91
CA GLY A 34 0.38 1.60 -12.25
C GLY A 34 0.36 1.29 -10.75
N PRO A 35 -0.77 1.55 -10.08
CA PRO A 35 -0.96 1.22 -8.69
C PRO A 35 -0.88 -0.28 -8.44
N VAL A 36 -0.57 -0.64 -7.20
CA VAL A 36 -0.61 -2.02 -6.71
C VAL A 36 -1.96 -2.26 -6.07
N VAL A 37 -2.60 -3.36 -6.42
CA VAL A 37 -3.95 -3.71 -5.95
C VAL A 37 -3.90 -5.06 -5.24
N ASN A 38 -4.43 -5.12 -4.02
CA ASN A 38 -4.70 -6.37 -3.32
C ASN A 38 -6.19 -6.68 -3.41
N VAL A 39 -6.53 -7.91 -3.76
CA VAL A 39 -7.89 -8.42 -3.83
C VAL A 39 -8.00 -9.61 -2.88
N ALA A 40 -8.71 -9.44 -1.77
CA ALA A 40 -9.03 -10.52 -0.86
C ALA A 40 -10.39 -11.13 -1.24
N SER A 41 -10.43 -12.46 -1.35
CA SER A 41 -11.61 -13.24 -1.69
C SER A 41 -12.24 -13.76 -0.40
N ILE A 42 -13.47 -13.35 -0.15
CA ILE A 42 -14.21 -13.67 1.06
C ILE A 42 -15.41 -14.54 0.69
N ARG A 43 -15.68 -15.54 1.52
CA ARG A 43 -16.92 -16.30 1.54
C ARG A 43 -17.58 -16.11 2.89
N THR A 44 -18.81 -15.63 2.91
CA THR A 44 -19.60 -15.55 4.13
C THR A 44 -20.14 -16.93 4.52
N VAL A 45 -20.31 -17.16 5.80
CA VAL A 45 -21.01 -18.34 6.29
C VAL A 45 -22.50 -18.18 5.98
N ASP A 46 -23.17 -19.27 5.61
CA ASP A 46 -24.58 -19.26 5.27
C ASP A 46 -25.42 -18.58 6.36
N GLY A 47 -26.25 -17.61 5.94
CA GLY A 47 -27.08 -16.80 6.84
C GLY A 47 -26.38 -15.60 7.48
N HIS A 48 -25.05 -15.42 7.30
CA HIS A 48 -24.29 -14.32 7.91
C HIS A 48 -23.86 -13.22 6.93
N PHE A 49 -24.39 -13.23 5.70
CA PHE A 49 -24.03 -12.23 4.71
C PHE A 49 -24.35 -10.79 5.16
N ASP A 50 -25.56 -10.55 5.63
CA ASP A 50 -25.98 -9.21 6.07
C ASP A 50 -25.21 -8.74 7.32
N GLU A 51 -24.90 -9.66 8.24
CA GLU A 51 -24.10 -9.37 9.42
C GLU A 51 -22.68 -8.94 9.03
N TYR A 52 -22.07 -9.65 8.08
CA TYR A 52 -20.76 -9.29 7.58
C TYR A 52 -20.77 -7.96 6.79
N MET A 53 -21.80 -7.73 5.96
CA MET A 53 -21.99 -6.46 5.26
C MET A 53 -22.17 -5.28 6.22
N HIS A 54 -22.87 -5.49 7.35
CA HIS A 54 -23.01 -4.49 8.40
C HIS A 54 -21.63 -4.14 9.00
N TRP A 55 -20.83 -5.14 9.32
CA TRP A 55 -19.46 -4.93 9.80
C TRP A 55 -18.61 -4.19 8.78
N LEU A 56 -18.69 -4.53 7.49
CA LEU A 56 -18.00 -3.82 6.41
C LEU A 56 -18.42 -2.35 6.32
N ALA A 57 -19.71 -2.08 6.44
CA ALA A 57 -20.26 -0.72 6.38
C ALA A 57 -19.90 0.15 7.60
N THR A 58 -19.56 -0.45 8.72
CA THR A 58 -19.28 0.23 9.99
C THR A 58 -17.79 0.21 10.33
N THR A 59 -17.28 -0.90 10.84
CA THR A 59 -15.91 -1.01 11.37
C THR A 59 -14.87 -1.01 10.26
N TYR A 60 -15.02 -1.87 9.24
CA TYR A 60 -14.08 -1.94 8.12
C TYR A 60 -13.95 -0.59 7.41
N ARG A 61 -15.06 0.07 7.10
CA ARG A 61 -15.03 1.40 6.49
C ARG A 61 -14.22 2.40 7.31
N LYS A 62 -14.41 2.42 8.63
CA LYS A 62 -13.63 3.32 9.50
C LYS A 62 -12.13 3.00 9.47
N GLN A 63 -11.78 1.71 9.48
CA GLN A 63 -10.38 1.27 9.37
C GLN A 63 -9.78 1.71 8.03
N GLN A 64 -10.49 1.52 6.92
CA GLN A 64 -10.00 1.89 5.59
C GLN A 64 -9.89 3.42 5.42
N GLU A 65 -10.84 4.19 5.92
CA GLU A 65 -10.74 5.66 5.91
C GLU A 65 -9.57 6.17 6.77
N ALA A 66 -9.34 5.56 7.93
CA ALA A 66 -8.19 5.88 8.77
C ALA A 66 -6.86 5.50 8.08
N ALA A 67 -6.78 4.32 7.45
CA ALA A 67 -5.62 3.90 6.66
C ALA A 67 -5.36 4.82 5.46
N LYS A 68 -6.40 5.28 4.79
CA LYS A 68 -6.30 6.25 3.68
C LYS A 68 -5.81 7.62 4.19
N THR A 69 -6.33 8.10 5.31
CA THR A 69 -5.88 9.33 5.95
C THR A 69 -4.41 9.25 6.38
N ALA A 70 -3.98 8.08 6.85
CA ALA A 70 -2.59 7.81 7.21
C ALA A 70 -1.66 7.60 5.99
N GLY A 71 -2.19 7.64 4.75
CA GLY A 71 -1.44 7.43 3.50
C GLY A 71 -0.96 6.00 3.30
N LEU A 72 -1.55 5.03 4.00
CA LEU A 72 -1.20 3.61 3.84
C LEU A 72 -1.80 2.99 2.59
N ILE A 73 -2.97 3.48 2.17
CA ILE A 73 -3.69 3.06 0.97
C ILE A 73 -4.13 4.29 0.18
N THR A 74 -4.41 4.12 -1.11
CA THR A 74 -4.95 5.17 -1.98
C THR A 74 -6.46 5.08 -2.12
N SER A 75 -6.98 3.86 -2.22
CA SER A 75 -8.41 3.60 -2.31
C SER A 75 -8.77 2.21 -1.79
N TYR A 76 -10.06 1.98 -1.55
CA TYR A 76 -10.61 0.66 -1.24
C TYR A 76 -12.01 0.51 -1.84
N ARG A 77 -12.40 -0.73 -2.09
CA ARG A 77 -13.72 -1.08 -2.63
C ARG A 77 -14.19 -2.41 -2.04
N VAL A 78 -15.49 -2.52 -1.84
CA VAL A 78 -16.17 -3.79 -1.53
C VAL A 78 -17.00 -4.15 -2.77
N MET A 79 -16.79 -5.35 -3.29
CA MET A 79 -17.51 -5.85 -4.47
C MET A 79 -18.28 -7.09 -4.07
N VAL A 80 -19.60 -7.04 -4.20
CA VAL A 80 -20.46 -8.22 -4.05
C VAL A 80 -20.44 -9.00 -5.36
N VAL A 81 -20.29 -10.29 -5.27
CA VAL A 81 -20.14 -11.21 -6.41
C VAL A 81 -21.23 -12.27 -6.34
N GLU A 82 -21.82 -12.60 -7.46
CA GLU A 82 -22.70 -13.74 -7.58
C GLU A 82 -21.85 -15.03 -7.64
N ALA A 83 -21.83 -15.78 -6.53
CA ALA A 83 -21.12 -17.06 -6.42
C ALA A 83 -21.82 -18.11 -7.32
N ARG A 84 -21.07 -18.80 -8.16
CA ARG A 84 -21.57 -19.87 -9.03
C ARG A 84 -21.50 -21.24 -8.40
N THR A 85 -20.57 -21.42 -7.47
CA THR A 85 -20.36 -22.64 -6.70
C THR A 85 -20.23 -22.31 -5.22
N PRO A 86 -20.46 -23.29 -4.33
CA PRO A 86 -20.27 -23.10 -2.89
C PRO A 86 -18.83 -22.72 -2.48
N GLN A 87 -17.84 -22.93 -3.37
CA GLN A 87 -16.43 -22.61 -3.15
C GLN A 87 -16.05 -21.21 -3.63
N ASP A 88 -16.91 -20.56 -4.42
CA ASP A 88 -16.63 -19.22 -4.94
C ASP A 88 -16.78 -18.17 -3.81
N PRO A 89 -16.04 -17.06 -3.89
CA PRO A 89 -16.29 -15.92 -3.03
C PRO A 89 -17.65 -15.28 -3.34
N ASP A 90 -18.26 -14.67 -2.36
CA ASP A 90 -19.42 -13.80 -2.51
C ASP A 90 -19.06 -12.31 -2.34
N ILE A 91 -17.85 -12.02 -1.80
CA ILE A 91 -17.35 -10.66 -1.65
C ILE A 91 -15.86 -10.61 -2.02
N TYR A 92 -15.49 -9.57 -2.76
CA TYR A 92 -14.09 -9.15 -2.89
C TYR A 92 -13.86 -7.85 -2.11
N LEU A 93 -12.80 -7.85 -1.28
CA LEU A 93 -12.26 -6.65 -0.66
C LEU A 93 -11.06 -6.22 -1.49
N VAL A 94 -11.15 -5.06 -2.13
CA VAL A 94 -10.11 -4.53 -3.00
C VAL A 94 -9.46 -3.35 -2.31
N THR A 95 -8.14 -3.38 -2.14
CA THR A 95 -7.35 -2.29 -1.58
C THR A 95 -6.26 -1.88 -2.55
N GLU A 96 -6.13 -0.60 -2.79
CA GLU A 96 -5.16 -0.03 -3.71
C GLU A 96 -4.05 0.69 -2.95
N TYR A 97 -2.81 0.49 -3.42
CA TYR A 97 -1.59 1.06 -2.88
C TYR A 97 -0.86 1.83 -3.98
N LYS A 98 -0.14 2.88 -3.61
CA LYS A 98 0.60 3.71 -4.56
C LYS A 98 1.60 2.91 -5.40
N ASN A 99 2.32 1.96 -4.78
CA ASN A 99 3.35 1.12 -5.40
C ASN A 99 3.72 -0.03 -4.45
N TRP A 100 4.64 -0.90 -4.87
CA TRP A 100 5.12 -2.02 -4.05
C TRP A 100 5.77 -1.58 -2.73
N ALA A 101 6.50 -0.45 -2.71
CA ALA A 101 7.14 0.06 -1.50
C ALA A 101 6.12 0.44 -0.40
N ALA A 102 4.87 0.75 -0.77
CA ALA A 102 3.80 1.01 0.20
C ALA A 102 3.45 -0.23 1.04
N LEU A 103 3.80 -1.43 0.57
CA LEU A 103 3.58 -2.69 1.30
C LEU A 103 4.64 -2.96 2.39
N ASP A 104 5.75 -2.19 2.40
CA ASP A 104 6.81 -2.40 3.36
C ASP A 104 6.33 -2.11 4.78
N ARG A 105 6.44 -3.15 5.66
CA ARG A 105 5.99 -3.09 7.06
C ARG A 105 4.52 -2.71 7.23
N LEU A 106 3.71 -2.99 6.21
CA LEU A 106 2.31 -2.57 6.18
C LEU A 106 1.49 -3.20 7.32
N GLY A 107 1.72 -4.48 7.65
CA GLY A 107 0.98 -5.20 8.70
C GLY A 107 0.98 -4.45 10.02
N GLY A 108 2.15 -4.11 10.57
CA GLY A 108 2.24 -3.38 11.83
C GLY A 108 1.61 -1.98 11.81
N LYS A 109 1.57 -1.32 10.63
CA LYS A 109 0.89 -0.03 10.49
C LYS A 109 -0.64 -0.21 10.48
N PHE A 110 -1.13 -1.26 9.82
CA PHE A 110 -2.55 -1.61 9.85
C PHE A 110 -3.02 -2.04 11.23
N ASP A 111 -2.21 -2.80 11.98
CA ASP A 111 -2.52 -3.18 13.36
C ASP A 111 -2.72 -1.94 14.25
N GLN A 112 -1.88 -0.91 14.08
CA GLN A 112 -2.03 0.36 14.79
C GLN A 112 -3.33 1.08 14.42
N VAL A 113 -3.68 1.13 13.13
CA VAL A 113 -4.93 1.72 12.66
C VAL A 113 -6.13 0.96 13.21
N SER A 114 -6.10 -0.38 13.17
CA SER A 114 -7.17 -1.22 13.70
C SER A 114 -7.36 -1.02 15.21
N ALA A 115 -6.26 -1.01 15.97
CA ALA A 115 -6.29 -0.75 17.40
C ALA A 115 -6.84 0.64 17.74
N GLN A 116 -6.49 1.65 16.94
CA GLN A 116 -7.02 3.01 17.12
C GLN A 116 -8.53 3.08 16.86
N VAL A 117 -9.03 2.41 15.82
CA VAL A 117 -10.45 2.41 15.45
C VAL A 117 -11.28 1.60 16.42
N GLU A 118 -10.78 0.45 16.87
CA GLU A 118 -11.50 -0.48 17.75
C GLU A 118 -11.22 -0.23 19.24
N GLY A 119 -10.28 0.65 19.55
CA GLY A 119 -9.97 1.15 20.89
C GLY A 119 -8.82 0.46 21.60
N SER A 120 -8.40 -0.75 21.18
CA SER A 120 -7.17 -1.41 21.64
C SER A 120 -6.78 -2.57 20.71
N VAL A 121 -5.55 -3.06 20.85
CA VAL A 121 -5.05 -4.24 20.12
C VAL A 121 -5.88 -5.49 20.47
N GLU A 122 -6.22 -5.65 21.74
CA GLU A 122 -7.01 -6.80 22.22
C GLU A 122 -8.42 -6.81 21.63
N LYS A 123 -9.06 -5.64 21.54
CA LYS A 123 -10.38 -5.50 20.91
C LYS A 123 -10.33 -5.78 19.42
N ALA A 124 -9.29 -5.30 18.73
CA ALA A 124 -9.08 -5.58 17.31
C ALA A 124 -8.87 -7.09 17.07
N ALA A 125 -8.08 -7.76 17.92
CA ALA A 125 -7.88 -9.20 17.86
C ALA A 125 -9.16 -9.99 18.15
N GLN A 126 -9.95 -9.57 19.14
CA GLN A 126 -11.25 -10.19 19.44
C GLN A 126 -12.22 -10.02 18.27
N SER A 127 -12.28 -8.83 17.68
CA SER A 127 -13.11 -8.53 16.51
C SER A 127 -12.71 -9.40 15.31
N GLU A 128 -11.41 -9.66 15.09
CA GLU A 128 -10.94 -10.59 14.05
C GLU A 128 -11.39 -12.03 14.32
N ALA A 129 -11.29 -12.48 15.56
CA ALA A 129 -11.73 -13.82 15.96
C ALA A 129 -13.25 -14.00 15.80
N ASP A 130 -14.03 -12.95 16.09
CA ASP A 130 -15.48 -13.00 15.91
C ASP A 130 -15.86 -13.01 14.42
N ARG A 131 -15.15 -12.23 13.59
CA ARG A 131 -15.35 -12.28 12.13
C ARG A 131 -15.04 -13.65 11.51
N ALA A 132 -14.05 -14.35 12.04
CA ALA A 132 -13.71 -15.69 11.56
C ALA A 132 -14.87 -16.70 11.71
N LYS A 133 -15.86 -16.42 12.55
CA LYS A 133 -17.06 -17.24 12.73
C LYS A 133 -18.13 -17.03 11.66
N ILE A 134 -18.13 -15.85 11.03
CA ILE A 134 -19.15 -15.43 10.05
C ILE A 134 -18.63 -15.34 8.62
N ARG A 135 -17.32 -15.52 8.41
CA ARG A 135 -16.69 -15.52 7.10
C ARG A 135 -15.48 -16.45 7.02
N THR A 136 -15.14 -16.85 5.79
CA THR A 136 -13.88 -17.50 5.45
C THR A 136 -13.12 -16.63 4.47
N VAL A 137 -11.84 -16.42 4.71
CA VAL A 137 -10.92 -15.80 3.73
C VAL A 137 -10.40 -16.91 2.84
N LEU A 138 -10.84 -16.94 1.58
CA LEU A 138 -10.42 -17.95 0.59
C LEU A 138 -9.01 -17.72 0.08
N GLY A 139 -8.49 -16.50 0.25
CA GLY A 139 -7.16 -16.10 -0.16
C GLY A 139 -7.10 -14.64 -0.55
N SER A 140 -5.91 -14.18 -0.90
CA SER A 140 -5.72 -12.84 -1.47
C SER A 140 -4.69 -12.87 -2.59
N ARG A 141 -4.82 -11.94 -3.53
CA ARG A 141 -3.89 -11.73 -4.62
C ARG A 141 -3.47 -10.27 -4.66
N THR A 142 -2.16 -10.05 -4.67
CA THR A 142 -1.59 -8.72 -4.91
C THR A 142 -1.05 -8.67 -6.34
N GLN A 143 -1.41 -7.64 -7.07
CA GLN A 143 -1.08 -7.44 -8.47
C GLN A 143 -0.81 -5.97 -8.75
N GLN A 144 -0.04 -5.67 -9.79
CA GLN A 144 0.22 -4.31 -10.23
C GLN A 144 -0.49 -4.06 -11.56
N GLU A 145 -1.11 -2.90 -11.69
CA GLU A 145 -1.67 -2.46 -12.96
C GLU A 145 -0.55 -2.10 -13.95
N ALA A 146 -0.67 -2.54 -15.18
CA ALA A 146 0.18 -2.10 -16.28
C ALA A 146 -0.58 -1.05 -17.09
N LEU A 147 -0.11 0.20 -17.06
CA LEU A 147 -0.67 1.31 -17.84
C LEU A 147 -0.05 1.31 -19.23
N LEU A 148 -0.76 0.79 -20.21
CA LEU A 148 -0.30 0.73 -21.61
C LEU A 148 -0.06 2.14 -22.15
N LYS A 149 1.04 2.31 -22.92
CA LYS A 149 1.41 3.59 -23.57
C LYS A 149 0.67 3.78 -24.86
#